data_95eec6ca7b61199fd1537ee796a65c84
#
_entry.id   95eec6ca7b61199fd1537ee796a65c84
#
_cell.length_a   1.000
_cell.length_b   1.000
_cell.length_c   1.000
_cell.angle_alpha   90.00
_cell.angle_beta   90.00
_cell.angle_gamma   90.00
#
_symmetry.space_group_name_H-M   'P 1'
#
loop_
_entity.id
_entity.type
_entity.pdbx_description
1 polymer ?
#
loop_
_entity_poly.entity_id
_entity_poly.type
_entity_poly.pdbx_seq_one_letter_code
_entity_poly.pdbx_strand_id
1 'polypeptide(L)'
;MINMTPLKIDEKVVVGLRVDLPDSPPLLLIVGRIGFVMCGFLNMDAAEKVKVAAAMVSGVKTFDDVLEAEIKAVTSKAQMKGIKVGMKGEDAVKLLL
;
A
#
# COMPACT_ATOMS: atom_id res chain seq x y z
N MET A 1 -2.62 3.84 -18.65
CA MET A 1 -2.52 2.37 -18.77
C MET A 1 -2.55 1.73 -17.39
N ILE A 2 -3.17 0.59 -17.27
CA ILE A 2 -3.33 -0.12 -15.99
C ILE A 2 -2.51 -1.42 -16.06
N ASN A 3 -1.64 -1.62 -15.08
CA ASN A 3 -0.83 -2.83 -14.97
C ASN A 3 -1.08 -3.52 -13.64
N MET A 4 -1.23 -4.84 -13.69
CA MET A 4 -1.31 -5.67 -12.50
C MET A 4 -0.12 -6.62 -12.50
N THR A 5 0.65 -6.62 -11.44
CA THR A 5 1.89 -7.40 -11.35
C THR A 5 1.87 -8.25 -10.08
N PRO A 6 2.05 -9.56 -10.18
CA PRO A 6 2.23 -10.37 -8.98
C PRO A 6 3.59 -10.07 -8.35
N LEU A 7 3.61 -9.88 -7.04
CA LEU A 7 4.83 -9.64 -6.27
C LEU A 7 4.96 -10.73 -5.22
N LYS A 8 6.14 -11.29 -5.09
CA LYS A 8 6.38 -12.35 -4.11
C LYS A 8 7.00 -11.74 -2.85
N ILE A 9 6.29 -11.87 -1.73
CA ILE A 9 6.73 -11.38 -0.44
C ILE A 9 6.65 -12.55 0.55
N ASP A 10 7.79 -12.95 1.14
CA ASP A 10 7.85 -14.08 2.09
C ASP A 10 7.16 -15.33 1.56
N GLU A 11 7.42 -15.67 0.29
CA GLU A 11 6.87 -16.84 -0.40
C GLU A 11 5.37 -16.79 -0.66
N LYS A 12 4.73 -15.66 -0.36
CA LYS A 12 3.32 -15.42 -0.69
C LYS A 12 3.22 -14.39 -1.81
N VAL A 13 2.17 -14.48 -2.60
CA VAL A 13 1.96 -13.58 -3.72
C VAL A 13 0.96 -12.50 -3.35
N VAL A 14 1.34 -11.25 -3.55
CA VAL A 14 0.45 -10.09 -3.45
C VAL A 14 0.34 -9.45 -4.84
N VAL A 15 -0.63 -8.56 -5.02
CA VAL A 15 -0.85 -7.93 -6.31
C VAL A 15 -0.43 -6.47 -6.26
N GLY A 16 0.52 -6.10 -7.12
CA GLY A 16 0.85 -4.70 -7.37
C GLY A 16 -0.05 -4.16 -8.46
N LEU A 17 -0.72 -3.03 -8.21
CA LEU A 17 -1.55 -2.35 -9.19
C LEU A 17 -0.93 -0.99 -9.48
N ARG A 18 -0.71 -0.72 -10.78
CA ARG A 18 -0.19 0.56 -11.24
C ARG A 18 -1.12 1.15 -12.26
N VAL A 19 -1.51 2.41 -12.06
CA VAL A 19 -2.30 3.17 -13.02
C VAL A 19 -1.49 4.39 -13.42
N ASP A 20 -1.14 4.49 -14.70
CA ASP A 20 -0.42 5.65 -15.21
C ASP A 20 -1.40 6.80 -15.41
N LEU A 21 -1.09 7.96 -14.82
CA LEU A 21 -1.93 9.14 -14.87
C LEU A 21 -1.22 10.24 -15.66
N PRO A 22 -1.96 11.04 -16.45
CA PRO A 22 -1.32 12.12 -17.21
C PRO A 22 -0.72 13.17 -16.29
N ASP A 23 0.49 13.61 -16.63
CA ASP A 23 1.20 14.71 -15.96
C ASP A 23 1.38 14.53 -14.46
N SER A 24 1.46 13.27 -13.99
CA SER A 24 1.63 13.00 -12.56
C SER A 24 2.33 11.67 -12.31
N PRO A 25 2.82 11.41 -11.10
CA PRO A 25 3.32 10.09 -10.75
C PRO A 25 2.21 9.04 -10.86
N PRO A 26 2.55 7.78 -11.06
CA PRO A 26 1.52 6.73 -11.17
C PRO A 26 0.79 6.52 -9.84
N LEU A 27 -0.45 6.08 -9.92
CA LEU A 27 -1.18 5.57 -8.77
C LEU A 27 -0.69 4.14 -8.52
N LEU A 28 -0.29 3.85 -7.29
CA LEU A 28 0.25 2.55 -6.92
C LEU A 28 -0.47 1.97 -5.72
N LEU A 29 -0.75 0.67 -5.80
CA LEU A 29 -1.32 -0.12 -4.71
C LEU A 29 -0.57 -1.43 -4.63
N ILE A 30 -0.35 -1.93 -3.41
CA ILE A 30 0.07 -3.31 -3.20
C ILE A 30 -1.01 -3.95 -2.34
N VAL A 31 -1.71 -4.91 -2.90
CA VAL A 31 -2.88 -5.52 -2.29
C VAL A 31 -2.52 -6.88 -1.73
N GLY A 32 -2.62 -7.03 -0.41
CA GLY A 32 -2.47 -8.31 0.27
C GLY A 32 -3.82 -8.97 0.50
N ARG A 33 -3.82 -10.07 1.22
CA ARG A 33 -5.04 -10.83 1.47
C ARG A 33 -6.03 -10.10 2.38
N ILE A 34 -5.51 -9.35 3.36
CA ILE A 34 -6.36 -8.74 4.40
C ILE A 34 -6.31 -7.22 4.41
N GLY A 35 -5.63 -6.60 3.45
CA GLY A 35 -5.53 -5.15 3.36
C GLY A 35 -4.58 -4.74 2.27
N PHE A 36 -4.26 -3.44 2.23
CA PHE A 36 -3.41 -2.93 1.15
C PHE A 36 -2.56 -1.74 1.61
N VAL A 37 -1.48 -1.51 0.88
CA VAL A 37 -0.64 -0.32 1.02
C VAL A 37 -0.87 0.53 -0.23
N MET A 38 -1.15 1.81 -0.03
CA MET A 38 -1.53 2.72 -1.12
C MET A 38 -0.64 3.96 -1.17
N CYS A 39 -0.61 4.59 -2.34
CA CYS A 39 0.06 5.88 -2.51
C CYS A 39 -0.86 7.03 -2.07
N GLY A 40 -0.32 8.26 -2.07
CA GLY A 40 -1.05 9.43 -1.61
C GLY A 40 -2.23 9.87 -2.48
N PHE A 41 -2.48 9.23 -3.62
CA PHE A 41 -3.64 9.54 -4.44
C PHE A 41 -4.96 9.03 -3.86
N LEU A 42 -4.92 8.11 -2.90
CA LEU A 42 -6.13 7.52 -2.34
C LEU A 42 -6.47 8.18 -1.00
N ASN A 43 -7.76 8.16 -0.67
CA ASN A 43 -8.28 8.86 0.48
C ASN A 43 -8.26 7.96 1.72
N MET A 44 -7.42 8.34 2.70
CA MET A 44 -7.28 7.59 3.95
C MET A 44 -8.56 7.67 4.81
N ASP A 45 -9.25 8.80 4.79
CA ASP A 45 -10.50 8.95 5.56
C ASP A 45 -11.59 8.02 5.04
N ALA A 46 -11.67 7.85 3.72
CA ALA A 46 -12.62 6.90 3.12
C ALA A 46 -12.29 5.47 3.53
N ALA A 47 -11.01 5.11 3.54
CA ALA A 47 -10.57 3.78 3.97
C ALA A 47 -10.94 3.53 5.43
N GLU A 48 -10.79 4.54 6.29
CA GLU A 48 -11.17 4.44 7.71
C GLU A 48 -12.67 4.22 7.85
N LYS A 49 -13.48 4.95 7.08
CA LYS A 49 -14.94 4.84 7.15
C LYS A 49 -15.46 3.46 6.75
N VAL A 50 -14.85 2.85 5.75
CA VAL A 50 -15.26 1.50 5.32
C VAL A 50 -14.58 0.39 6.10
N LYS A 51 -13.76 0.76 7.08
CA LYS A 51 -13.14 -0.17 8.04
C LYS A 51 -12.23 -1.21 7.40
N VAL A 52 -11.41 -0.76 6.45
CA VAL A 52 -10.40 -1.64 5.84
C VAL A 52 -9.04 -1.43 6.50
N ALA A 53 -8.17 -2.43 6.39
CA ALA A 53 -6.79 -2.33 6.84
C ALA A 53 -5.98 -1.71 5.69
N ALA A 54 -5.59 -0.46 5.84
CA ALA A 54 -4.84 0.26 4.80
C ALA A 54 -3.75 1.11 5.42
N ALA A 55 -2.63 1.19 4.71
CA ALA A 55 -1.51 2.04 5.07
C ALA A 55 -1.12 2.87 3.85
N MET A 56 -0.60 4.07 4.07
CA MET A 56 -0.28 4.99 3.00
C MET A 56 1.21 5.35 3.01
N VAL A 57 1.78 5.38 1.81
CA VAL A 57 3.11 5.93 1.56
C VAL A 57 2.98 7.08 0.56
N SER A 58 4.01 7.92 0.43
CA SER A 58 3.99 9.04 -0.50
C SER A 58 5.32 9.18 -1.24
N GLY A 59 5.30 9.91 -2.35
CA GLY A 59 6.50 10.17 -3.13
C GLY A 59 7.03 8.97 -3.88
N VAL A 60 6.18 7.98 -4.16
CA VAL A 60 6.57 6.72 -4.77
C VAL A 60 6.25 6.72 -6.27
N LYS A 61 7.09 6.04 -7.06
CA LYS A 61 6.92 5.92 -8.52
C LYS A 61 6.93 4.46 -8.99
N THR A 62 7.42 3.55 -8.17
CA THR A 62 7.52 2.12 -8.49
C THR A 62 7.06 1.29 -7.30
N PHE A 63 6.83 0.00 -7.53
CA PHE A 63 6.52 -0.91 -6.41
C PHE A 63 7.69 -1.01 -5.44
N ASP A 64 8.92 -0.99 -5.94
CA ASP A 64 10.09 -1.01 -5.06
C ASP A 64 10.11 0.23 -4.15
N ASP A 65 9.74 1.38 -4.70
CA ASP A 65 9.64 2.61 -3.91
C ASP A 65 8.60 2.45 -2.79
N VAL A 66 7.46 1.83 -3.08
CA VAL A 66 6.42 1.57 -2.07
C VAL A 66 6.96 0.69 -0.95
N LEU A 67 7.69 -0.36 -1.31
CA LEU A 67 8.25 -1.29 -0.33
C LEU A 67 9.34 -0.65 0.54
N GLU A 68 10.09 0.30 -0.01
CA GLU A 68 11.17 1.00 0.70
C GLU A 68 10.68 2.21 1.48
N ALA A 69 9.54 2.78 1.13
CA ALA A 69 9.04 4.01 1.74
C ALA A 69 8.54 3.77 3.17
N GLU A 70 8.59 4.83 3.97
CA GLU A 70 8.01 4.79 5.31
C GLU A 70 6.50 5.00 5.25
N ILE A 71 5.78 4.27 6.08
CA ILE A 71 4.34 4.42 6.23
C ILE A 71 4.05 5.80 6.85
N LYS A 72 3.19 6.58 6.20
CA LYS A 72 2.83 7.93 6.64
C LYS A 72 1.51 8.00 7.38
N ALA A 73 0.59 7.09 7.07
CA ALA A 73 -0.72 7.05 7.73
C ALA A 73 -1.24 5.62 7.72
N VAL A 74 -2.07 5.28 8.69
CA VAL A 74 -2.66 3.95 8.82
C VAL A 74 -4.10 4.08 9.27
N THR A 75 -4.95 3.12 8.86
CA THR A 75 -6.31 3.04 9.40
C THR A 75 -6.27 2.34 10.76
N SER A 76 -7.35 2.48 11.53
CA SER A 76 -7.47 1.81 12.84
C SER A 76 -7.32 0.30 12.70
N LYS A 77 -7.90 -0.28 11.64
CA LYS A 77 -7.81 -1.71 11.43
C LYS A 77 -6.39 -2.15 11.09
N ALA A 78 -5.65 -1.32 10.34
CA ALA A 78 -4.23 -1.60 10.07
C ALA A 78 -3.41 -1.57 11.36
N GLN A 79 -3.68 -0.62 12.25
CA GLN A 79 -3.02 -0.56 13.55
C GLN A 79 -3.25 -1.85 14.36
N MET A 80 -4.47 -2.38 14.30
CA MET A 80 -4.80 -3.65 14.99
C MET A 80 -4.01 -4.83 14.43
N LYS A 81 -3.54 -4.74 13.19
CA LYS A 81 -2.70 -5.76 12.56
C LYS A 81 -1.21 -5.56 12.85
N GLY A 82 -0.86 -4.51 13.58
CA GLY A 82 0.52 -4.22 13.96
C GLY A 82 1.24 -3.23 13.07
N ILE A 83 0.55 -2.61 12.11
CA ILE A 83 1.16 -1.63 11.21
C ILE A 83 1.25 -0.29 11.91
N LYS A 84 2.41 0.34 11.84
CA LYS A 84 2.69 1.62 12.51
C LYS A 84 3.27 2.62 11.53
N VAL A 85 2.97 3.90 11.77
CA VAL A 85 3.62 5.01 11.06
C VAL A 85 5.13 4.94 11.30
N GLY A 86 5.90 5.14 10.24
CA GLY A 86 7.36 5.08 10.28
C GLY A 86 7.95 3.73 9.89
N MET A 87 7.14 2.66 9.87
CA MET A 87 7.62 1.36 9.44
C MET A 87 7.77 1.34 7.91
N LYS A 88 8.62 0.46 7.37
CA LYS A 88 8.77 0.33 5.92
C LYS A 88 7.53 -0.30 5.28
N GLY A 89 7.24 0.12 4.04
CA GLY A 89 6.13 -0.45 3.27
C GLY A 89 6.20 -1.96 3.17
N GLU A 90 7.39 -2.52 2.96
CA GLU A 90 7.59 -3.97 2.91
C GLU A 90 7.12 -4.65 4.19
N ASP A 91 7.47 -4.11 5.34
CA ASP A 91 7.07 -4.67 6.63
C ASP A 91 5.56 -4.59 6.83
N ALA A 92 4.94 -3.50 6.36
CA ALA A 92 3.49 -3.37 6.40
C ALA A 92 2.82 -4.42 5.50
N VAL A 93 3.33 -4.63 4.29
CA VAL A 93 2.79 -5.66 3.38
C VAL A 93 2.87 -7.04 4.02
N LYS A 94 3.96 -7.35 4.71
CA LYS A 94 4.11 -8.63 5.40
C LYS A 94 3.01 -8.88 6.44
N LEU A 95 2.52 -7.83 7.07
CA LEU A 95 1.44 -7.94 8.04
C LEU A 95 0.06 -8.05 7.39
N LEU A 96 -0.02 -7.87 6.07
CA LEU A 96 -1.27 -7.93 5.31
C LEU A 96 -1.37 -9.17 4.40
N LEU A 97 -0.42 -10.05 4.49
CA LEU A 97 -0.38 -11.27 3.67
C LEU A 97 -1.54 -12.24 3.93
#